data_79d0da411a2583208d12b9d5594e136c
#
_entry.id   79d0da411a2583208d12b9d5594e136c
#
_cell.length_a   1.000
_cell.length_b   1.000
_cell.length_c   1.000
_cell.angle_alpha   90.00
_cell.angle_beta   90.00
_cell.angle_gamma   90.00
#
_symmetry.space_group_name_H-M   'P 1'
#
loop_
_entity.id
_entity.type
_entity.pdbx_description
1 polymer ?
#
loop_
_entity_poly.entity_id
_entity_poly.type
_entity_poly.pdbx_seq_one_letter_code
_entity_poly.pdbx_strand_id
1 'polypeptide(L)'
;EVVSVACKNGSIPKEEIGLTDAQKVKPGKFEALCNPIAQAEMLNEHGCEFNIVMGLCIGHDSLFFKYAKGLTTVLVAKDRVLGHNPIAALQLADSYYSRVWGPAKPAKPPKLPVAGRRKAV
;
A
#
# COMPACT_ATOMS: atom_id res chain seq x y z
N GLU A 1 24.71 8.89 -7.15
CA GLU A 1 24.36 7.53 -7.62
C GLU A 1 22.97 7.17 -7.10
N VAL A 2 22.19 6.42 -7.89
CA VAL A 2 20.84 5.98 -7.51
C VAL A 2 20.83 4.46 -7.43
N VAL A 3 20.38 3.93 -6.28
CA VAL A 3 20.18 2.49 -6.06
C VAL A 3 18.68 2.21 -6.03
N SER A 4 18.23 1.17 -6.74
CA SER A 4 16.82 0.80 -6.81
C SER A 4 16.61 -0.67 -6.42
N VAL A 5 15.70 -0.92 -5.49
CA VAL A 5 15.38 -2.28 -5.01
C VAL A 5 13.89 -2.54 -5.12
N ALA A 6 13.52 -3.60 -5.85
CA ALA A 6 12.13 -4.00 -6.01
C ALA A 6 11.56 -4.68 -4.75
N CYS A 7 10.24 -4.57 -4.54
CA CYS A 7 9.57 -5.15 -3.35
C CYS A 7 9.61 -6.68 -3.29
N LYS A 8 9.83 -7.36 -4.40
CA LYS A 8 9.91 -8.83 -4.49
C LYS A 8 11.34 -9.34 -4.62
N ASN A 9 12.28 -8.62 -3.99
CA ASN A 9 13.68 -9.03 -3.96
C ASN A 9 13.81 -10.43 -3.33
N GLY A 10 14.81 -11.20 -3.79
CA GLY A 10 15.06 -12.57 -3.38
C GLY A 10 14.07 -13.61 -3.93
N SER A 11 12.97 -13.19 -4.59
CA SER A 11 11.98 -14.09 -5.21
C SER A 11 11.51 -15.23 -4.29
N ILE A 12 11.34 -14.95 -3.01
CA ILE A 12 10.93 -15.94 -2.00
C ILE A 12 9.49 -16.38 -2.28
N PRO A 13 9.21 -17.66 -2.48
CA PRO A 13 7.86 -18.13 -2.73
C PRO A 13 6.96 -17.96 -1.50
N LYS A 14 5.69 -17.73 -1.73
CA LYS A 14 4.70 -17.54 -0.64
C LYS A 14 4.54 -18.80 0.23
N GLU A 15 4.85 -19.95 -0.30
CA GLU A 15 4.83 -21.23 0.40
C GLU A 15 5.83 -21.30 1.56
N GLU A 16 6.91 -20.55 1.49
CA GLU A 16 7.92 -20.49 2.57
C GLU A 16 7.38 -19.96 3.90
N ILE A 17 6.28 -19.19 3.85
CA ILE A 17 5.58 -18.72 5.05
C ILE A 17 4.32 -19.54 5.35
N GLY A 18 4.19 -20.73 4.75
CA GLY A 18 3.11 -21.68 5.00
C GLY A 18 1.81 -21.37 4.25
N LEU A 19 1.81 -20.49 3.25
CA LEU A 19 0.64 -20.29 2.40
C LEU A 19 0.44 -21.47 1.45
N THR A 20 -0.78 -21.98 1.40
CA THR A 20 -1.17 -23.03 0.44
C THR A 20 -1.45 -22.42 -0.94
N ASP A 21 -1.42 -23.25 -1.96
CA ASP A 21 -1.70 -22.81 -3.34
C ASP A 21 -3.09 -22.16 -3.48
N ALA A 22 -4.09 -22.66 -2.77
CA ALA A 22 -5.45 -22.10 -2.77
C ALA A 22 -5.54 -20.68 -2.17
N GLN A 23 -4.56 -20.25 -1.39
CA GLN A 23 -4.49 -18.93 -0.77
C GLN A 23 -3.76 -17.90 -1.64
N LYS A 24 -3.19 -18.32 -2.77
CA LYS A 24 -2.56 -17.41 -3.71
C LYS A 24 -3.59 -16.62 -4.52
N VAL A 25 -3.17 -15.47 -5.03
CA VAL A 25 -3.98 -14.68 -5.97
C VAL A 25 -4.21 -15.45 -7.28
N LYS A 26 -3.22 -16.22 -7.70
CA LYS A 26 -3.30 -17.08 -8.89
C LYS A 26 -2.87 -18.50 -8.52
N PRO A 27 -3.79 -19.37 -8.06
CA PRO A 27 -3.48 -20.76 -7.80
C PRO A 27 -2.79 -21.45 -8.99
N GLY A 28 -1.88 -22.36 -8.71
CA GLY A 28 -1.07 -23.06 -9.70
C GLY A 28 0.07 -22.23 -10.32
N LYS A 29 0.31 -21.00 -9.85
CA LYS A 29 1.39 -20.17 -10.34
C LYS A 29 2.37 -19.79 -9.23
N PHE A 30 3.62 -19.54 -9.61
CA PHE A 30 4.61 -18.98 -8.70
C PHE A 30 4.20 -17.56 -8.29
N GLU A 31 4.23 -17.30 -6.99
CA GLU A 31 4.03 -15.96 -6.44
C GLU A 31 5.09 -15.64 -5.39
N ALA A 32 5.95 -14.67 -5.68
CA ALA A 32 6.93 -14.19 -4.73
C ALA A 32 6.30 -13.31 -3.64
N LEU A 33 6.84 -13.41 -2.43
CA LEU A 33 6.57 -12.49 -1.33
C LEU A 33 7.07 -11.08 -1.62
N CYS A 34 6.38 -10.09 -1.08
CA CYS A 34 6.97 -8.77 -0.88
C CYS A 34 7.86 -8.80 0.35
N ASN A 35 9.06 -8.26 0.25
CA ASN A 35 10.02 -8.23 1.34
C ASN A 35 10.54 -6.80 1.58
N PRO A 36 9.74 -5.93 2.21
CA PRO A 36 10.13 -4.53 2.46
C PRO A 36 11.29 -4.40 3.46
N ILE A 37 11.47 -5.38 4.33
CA ILE A 37 12.60 -5.41 5.26
C ILE A 37 13.90 -5.60 4.48
N ALA A 38 13.97 -6.60 3.62
CA ALA A 38 15.14 -6.82 2.78
C ALA A 38 15.41 -5.64 1.82
N GLN A 39 14.35 -4.94 1.34
CA GLN A 39 14.56 -3.70 0.58
C GLN A 39 15.31 -2.66 1.40
N ALA A 40 14.91 -2.43 2.65
CA ALA A 40 15.55 -1.46 3.54
C ALA A 40 16.99 -1.87 3.84
N GLU A 41 17.23 -3.15 4.16
CA GLU A 41 18.57 -3.63 4.49
C GLU A 41 19.52 -3.54 3.29
N MET A 42 19.08 -3.88 2.09
CA MET A 42 19.89 -3.72 0.88
C MET A 42 20.29 -2.26 0.63
N LEU A 43 19.38 -1.31 0.85
CA LEU A 43 19.70 0.12 0.72
C LEU A 43 20.65 0.59 1.84
N ASN A 44 20.49 0.07 3.05
CA ASN A 44 21.43 0.33 4.15
C ASN A 44 22.85 -0.18 3.83
N GLU A 45 22.97 -1.37 3.27
CA GLU A 45 24.24 -1.96 2.85
C GLU A 45 24.92 -1.14 1.75
N HIS A 46 24.13 -0.52 0.86
CA HIS A 46 24.65 0.39 -0.17
C HIS A 46 24.93 1.80 0.36
N GLY A 47 24.74 2.05 1.65
CA GLY A 47 25.01 3.36 2.26
C GLY A 47 24.07 4.47 1.80
N CYS A 48 22.83 4.12 1.43
CA CYS A 48 21.85 5.12 1.01
C CYS A 48 21.43 6.01 2.19
N GLU A 49 21.77 7.30 2.11
CA GLU A 49 21.44 8.29 3.13
C GLU A 49 20.02 8.83 3.02
N PHE A 50 19.44 8.75 1.82
CA PHE A 50 18.07 9.21 1.55
C PHE A 50 17.31 8.22 0.70
N ASN A 51 16.12 7.83 1.15
CA ASN A 51 15.27 6.85 0.50
C ASN A 51 13.95 7.48 0.03
N ILE A 52 13.54 7.13 -1.18
CA ILE A 52 12.23 7.51 -1.73
C ILE A 52 11.40 6.25 -1.95
N VAL A 53 10.33 6.09 -1.19
CA VAL A 53 9.41 4.95 -1.32
C VAL A 53 8.39 5.26 -2.41
N MET A 54 8.34 4.38 -3.42
CA MET A 54 7.43 4.50 -4.56
C MET A 54 6.60 3.22 -4.71
N GLY A 55 5.28 3.31 -4.49
CA GLY A 55 4.36 2.22 -4.77
C GLY A 55 4.48 1.01 -3.85
N LEU A 56 4.98 1.15 -2.61
CA LEU A 56 4.84 0.10 -1.60
C LEU A 56 3.39 0.00 -1.13
N CYS A 57 2.97 -1.22 -0.82
CA CYS A 57 1.67 -1.45 -0.19
C CYS A 57 1.61 -0.74 1.16
N ILE A 58 0.43 -0.21 1.49
CA ILE A 58 0.15 0.35 2.82
C ILE A 58 0.38 -0.74 3.88
N GLY A 59 1.20 -0.42 4.87
CA GLY A 59 1.68 -1.35 5.90
C GLY A 59 3.05 -1.97 5.60
N HIS A 60 3.40 -2.24 4.33
CA HIS A 60 4.77 -2.62 3.95
C HIS A 60 5.74 -1.44 4.06
N ASP A 61 5.28 -0.23 3.78
CA ASP A 61 6.01 1.01 4.01
C ASP A 61 6.40 1.16 5.49
N SER A 62 5.51 0.83 6.43
CA SER A 62 5.81 0.86 7.86
C SER A 62 6.98 -0.07 8.23
N LEU A 63 7.04 -1.27 7.63
CA LEU A 63 8.18 -2.18 7.82
C LEU A 63 9.45 -1.61 7.19
N PHE A 64 9.36 -1.03 6.00
CA PHE A 64 10.49 -0.36 5.37
C PHE A 64 11.05 0.75 6.24
N PHE A 65 10.20 1.66 6.74
CA PHE A 65 10.61 2.74 7.65
C PHE A 65 11.28 2.24 8.92
N LYS A 66 10.78 1.15 9.49
CA LYS A 66 11.34 0.58 10.71
C LYS A 66 12.79 0.11 10.56
N TYR A 67 13.15 -0.39 9.37
CA TYR A 67 14.46 -0.99 9.12
C TYR A 67 15.39 -0.08 8.29
N ALA A 68 14.89 0.94 7.63
CA ALA A 68 15.71 1.91 6.90
C ALA A 68 16.49 2.78 7.87
N LYS A 69 17.80 2.94 7.62
CA LYS A 69 18.70 3.83 8.40
C LYS A 69 18.74 5.24 7.82
N GLY A 70 18.63 5.37 6.51
CA GLY A 70 18.60 6.66 5.82
C GLY A 70 17.28 7.40 6.01
N LEU A 71 17.29 8.72 5.86
CA LEU A 71 16.08 9.53 5.82
C LEU A 71 15.14 9.00 4.74
N THR A 72 13.87 8.84 5.07
CA THR A 72 12.93 8.19 4.16
C THR A 72 11.67 9.02 3.99
N THR A 73 11.25 9.17 2.72
CA THR A 73 9.97 9.79 2.37
C THR A 73 9.16 8.89 1.45
N VAL A 74 7.83 9.09 1.41
CA VAL A 74 6.94 8.41 0.47
C VAL A 74 6.56 9.36 -0.65
N LEU A 75 6.86 8.98 -1.89
CA LEU A 75 6.39 9.73 -3.05
C LEU A 75 4.95 9.35 -3.39
N VAL A 76 4.67 8.04 -3.48
CA VAL A 76 3.33 7.50 -3.72
C VAL A 76 3.16 6.17 -2.99
N ALA A 77 2.02 5.98 -2.33
CA ALA A 77 1.58 4.69 -1.83
C ALA A 77 1.08 3.82 -3.00
N LYS A 78 1.11 2.49 -2.84
CA LYS A 78 0.63 1.59 -3.87
C LYS A 78 -0.88 1.68 -4.01
N ASP A 79 -1.29 1.91 -5.24
CA ASP A 79 -2.67 1.86 -5.64
C ASP A 79 -2.79 1.16 -7.00
N ARG A 80 -3.71 0.21 -7.13
CA ARG A 80 -3.90 -0.56 -8.36
C ARG A 80 -5.18 -0.18 -9.11
N VAL A 81 -6.09 0.53 -8.48
CA VAL A 81 -7.46 0.72 -8.97
C VAL A 81 -7.88 2.19 -8.92
N LEU A 82 -7.32 2.98 -8.03
CA LEU A 82 -7.80 4.31 -7.66
C LEU A 82 -6.96 5.45 -8.25
N GLY A 83 -6.06 5.14 -9.20
CA GLY A 83 -5.20 6.12 -9.87
C GLY A 83 -4.22 6.82 -8.93
N HIS A 84 -3.76 6.15 -7.87
CA HIS A 84 -2.93 6.71 -6.79
C HIS A 84 -3.57 7.89 -6.04
N ASN A 85 -4.90 7.93 -6.03
CA ASN A 85 -5.65 8.96 -5.32
C ASN A 85 -6.76 8.34 -4.45
N PRO A 86 -6.40 7.66 -3.34
CA PRO A 86 -7.38 7.03 -2.46
C PRO A 86 -8.36 8.01 -1.82
N ILE A 87 -7.96 9.26 -1.61
CA ILE A 87 -8.84 10.29 -1.06
C ILE A 87 -9.97 10.60 -2.04
N ALA A 88 -9.68 10.78 -3.32
CA ALA A 88 -10.71 10.97 -4.34
C ALA A 88 -11.64 9.75 -4.43
N ALA A 89 -11.09 8.54 -4.30
CA ALA A 89 -11.88 7.32 -4.30
C ALA A 89 -12.85 7.25 -3.11
N LEU A 90 -12.43 7.65 -1.92
CA LEU A 90 -13.30 7.73 -0.74
C LEU A 90 -14.40 8.80 -0.91
N GLN A 91 -14.04 9.96 -1.44
CA GLN A 91 -15.01 11.04 -1.70
C GLN A 91 -16.05 10.67 -2.76
N LEU A 92 -15.67 9.85 -3.74
CA LEU A 92 -16.51 9.43 -4.85
C LEU A 92 -17.00 7.99 -4.71
N ALA A 93 -16.95 7.41 -3.50
CA ALA A 93 -17.29 6.02 -3.24
C ALA A 93 -18.72 5.67 -3.67
N ASP A 94 -19.68 6.57 -3.42
CA ASP A 94 -21.09 6.39 -3.76
C ASP A 94 -21.44 6.78 -5.22
N SER A 95 -20.46 7.23 -6.00
CA SER A 95 -20.65 7.70 -7.37
C SER A 95 -19.71 7.00 -8.36
N TYR A 96 -18.67 7.67 -8.81
CA TYR A 96 -17.76 7.17 -9.85
C TYR A 96 -17.06 5.86 -9.45
N TYR A 97 -16.65 5.70 -8.19
CA TYR A 97 -15.98 4.51 -7.68
C TYR A 97 -16.90 3.45 -7.06
N SER A 98 -18.22 3.63 -7.12
CA SER A 98 -19.18 2.65 -6.57
C SER A 98 -19.00 1.23 -7.12
N ARG A 99 -18.52 1.07 -8.35
CA ARG A 99 -18.18 -0.20 -8.98
C ARG A 99 -17.06 -0.98 -8.29
N VAL A 100 -16.19 -0.30 -7.55
CA VAL A 100 -15.03 -0.90 -6.88
C VAL A 100 -15.45 -1.70 -5.64
N TRP A 101 -16.60 -1.36 -5.07
CA TRP A 101 -17.12 -1.99 -3.86
C TRP A 101 -17.81 -3.34 -4.10
N GLY A 102 -17.91 -3.79 -5.37
CA GLY A 102 -18.59 -5.02 -5.74
C GLY A 102 -20.12 -4.92 -5.73
N PRO A 103 -20.84 -6.05 -5.89
CA PRO A 103 -22.30 -6.05 -6.04
C PRO A 103 -23.08 -5.67 -4.77
N ALA A 104 -22.46 -5.76 -3.60
CA ALA A 104 -23.07 -5.34 -2.35
C ALA A 104 -22.81 -3.85 -2.12
N LYS A 105 -23.82 -3.00 -2.32
CA LYS A 105 -23.73 -1.62 -1.86
C LYS A 105 -23.53 -1.63 -0.35
N PRO A 106 -22.46 -1.02 0.21
CA PRO A 106 -22.34 -0.85 1.63
C PRO A 106 -23.57 -0.08 2.14
N ALA A 107 -24.07 -0.47 3.29
CA ALA A 107 -25.12 0.30 3.95
C ALA A 107 -24.69 1.77 4.00
N LYS A 108 -25.58 2.69 3.61
CA LYS A 108 -25.27 4.12 3.67
C LYS A 108 -24.72 4.45 5.05
N PRO A 109 -23.54 5.07 5.15
CA PRO A 109 -23.03 5.47 6.45
C PRO A 109 -24.07 6.34 7.16
N PRO A 110 -24.20 6.20 8.48
CA PRO A 110 -25.11 7.04 9.24
C PRO A 110 -24.77 8.50 8.93
N LYS A 111 -25.79 9.29 8.61
CA LYS A 111 -25.61 10.72 8.40
C LYS A 111 -25.02 11.31 9.69
N LEU A 112 -23.76 11.65 9.67
CA LEU A 112 -23.17 12.40 10.77
C LEU A 112 -23.96 13.69 10.95
N PRO A 113 -24.34 14.06 12.17
CA PRO A 113 -24.99 15.32 12.42
C PRO A 113 -24.04 16.44 11.91
N VAL A 114 -24.52 17.19 10.94
CA VAL A 114 -23.79 18.39 10.47
C VAL A 114 -23.68 19.30 11.68
N ALA A 115 -22.45 19.50 12.18
CA ALA A 115 -22.21 20.45 13.24
C ALA A 115 -22.82 21.79 12.82
N GLY A 116 -23.80 22.27 13.59
CA GLY A 116 -24.59 23.41 13.25
C GLY A 116 -23.71 24.59 12.83
N ARG A 117 -24.02 25.23 11.70
CA ARG A 117 -23.45 26.52 11.35
C ARG A 117 -23.66 27.46 12.52
N ARG A 118 -22.59 27.84 13.21
CA ARG A 118 -22.66 28.96 14.14
C ARG A 118 -23.14 30.16 13.33
N LYS A 119 -24.34 30.64 13.64
CA LYS A 119 -24.77 31.95 13.13
C LYS A 119 -23.74 32.95 13.66
N ALA A 120 -23.06 33.63 12.73
CA ALA A 120 -22.28 34.80 13.09
C ALA A 120 -23.28 35.84 13.66
N VAL A 121 -22.96 36.30 14.87
CA VAL A 121 -23.60 37.46 15.49
C VAL A 121 -22.97 38.70 14.90
#